data_580ff980efdeb4d9d52a413fede97a02
#
_entry.id   580ff980efdeb4d9d52a413fede97a02
#
_cell.length_a   1.000
_cell.length_b   1.000
_cell.length_c   1.000
_cell.angle_alpha   90.00
_cell.angle_beta   90.00
_cell.angle_gamma   90.00
#
_symmetry.space_group_name_H-M   'P 1'
#
loop_
_entity.id
_entity.type
_entity.pdbx_description
1 polymer ?
#
loop_
_entity_poly.entity_id
_entity_poly.type
_entity_poly.pdbx_seq_one_letter_code
_entity_poly.pdbx_strand_id
1 'polypeptide(L)'
;MVLINIGCGSTWHPAWTNLDVRPLSHQVRSWDVGEGLPFGDGEVDVCYASHILEHLTREQAQSLLRESLRVLRSGGIIRLAVPDLEAIAREYVSVLDRVDRGDPQAHADHEWIVMELLDQMVRTKSGGETLRYLMRGGVPNETYIRSRIGADAEAMIGRGPASTEVRSSVIQRGLRGRLRDVASKGKNSRGLIMRFARCAREELSILLCGALLGRNGIVAIREALFRISGECHRWMYDRISLQLLLEQSGFSQVRMCTAFESQIEGFTSYGLDVVKGRIRKPDSLFMEAVKQRSSA
;
A
#
# COMPACT_ATOMS: atom_id res chain seq x y z
N MET A 1 12.14 -22.19 -9.22
CA MET A 1 11.46 -21.58 -8.07
C MET A 1 10.44 -20.60 -8.60
N VAL A 2 9.17 -20.76 -8.24
CA VAL A 2 8.06 -19.88 -8.66
C VAL A 2 7.84 -18.84 -7.56
N LEU A 3 8.13 -17.57 -7.88
CA LEU A 3 8.08 -16.44 -6.96
C LEU A 3 6.96 -15.50 -7.40
N ILE A 4 6.06 -15.13 -6.49
CA ILE A 4 5.00 -14.18 -6.78
C ILE A 4 5.09 -12.93 -5.89
N ASN A 5 4.93 -11.77 -6.50
CA ASN A 5 4.92 -10.46 -5.85
C ASN A 5 3.52 -9.87 -6.02
N ILE A 6 2.76 -9.85 -4.93
CA ILE A 6 1.34 -9.52 -4.90
C ILE A 6 1.19 -8.03 -4.60
N GLY A 7 0.44 -7.31 -5.45
CA GLY A 7 0.23 -5.87 -5.31
C GLY A 7 1.53 -5.07 -5.41
N CYS A 8 2.35 -5.41 -6.40
CA CYS A 8 3.72 -4.93 -6.50
C CYS A 8 3.85 -3.41 -6.73
N GLY A 9 2.80 -2.74 -7.20
CA GLY A 9 2.84 -1.31 -7.53
C GLY A 9 3.97 -0.96 -8.50
N SER A 10 4.86 -0.06 -8.05
CA SER A 10 6.07 0.32 -8.77
C SER A 10 7.31 -0.51 -8.40
N THR A 11 7.19 -1.43 -7.43
CA THR A 11 8.31 -2.22 -6.90
C THR A 11 8.20 -3.66 -7.38
N TRP A 12 8.92 -3.99 -8.42
CA TRP A 12 8.90 -5.30 -9.05
C TRP A 12 10.30 -5.76 -9.47
N HIS A 13 10.45 -7.06 -9.65
CA HIS A 13 11.70 -7.66 -10.13
C HIS A 13 11.41 -8.72 -11.20
N PRO A 14 12.21 -8.82 -12.29
CA PRO A 14 11.92 -9.71 -13.43
C PRO A 14 11.93 -11.21 -13.09
N ALA A 15 12.60 -11.63 -12.01
CA ALA A 15 12.57 -13.01 -11.55
C ALA A 15 11.26 -13.39 -10.85
N TRP A 16 10.36 -12.44 -10.60
CA TRP A 16 9.09 -12.63 -9.91
C TRP A 16 7.91 -12.48 -10.88
N THR A 17 6.87 -13.29 -10.68
CA THR A 17 5.57 -12.99 -11.28
C THR A 17 4.93 -11.85 -10.51
N ASN A 18 4.94 -10.66 -11.09
CA ASN A 18 4.47 -9.44 -10.45
C ASN A 18 2.99 -9.22 -10.79
N LEU A 19 2.15 -9.11 -9.78
CA LEU A 19 0.70 -8.93 -9.89
C LEU A 19 0.29 -7.58 -9.31
N ASP A 20 -0.53 -6.82 -10.03
CA ASP A 20 -1.13 -5.58 -9.54
C ASP A 20 -2.41 -5.26 -10.29
N VAL A 21 -3.39 -4.68 -9.60
CA VAL A 21 -4.66 -4.25 -10.22
C VAL A 21 -4.45 -3.10 -11.22
N ARG A 22 -3.38 -2.33 -11.05
CA ARG A 22 -3.01 -1.17 -11.89
C ARG A 22 -1.57 -1.28 -12.36
N PRO A 23 -1.26 -2.15 -13.32
CA PRO A 23 0.12 -2.36 -13.76
C PRO A 23 0.74 -1.06 -14.29
N LEU A 24 1.92 -0.73 -13.76
CA LEU A 24 2.72 0.43 -14.18
C LEU A 24 3.80 0.04 -15.21
N SER A 25 4.00 -1.25 -15.46
CA SER A 25 4.98 -1.81 -16.40
C SER A 25 4.37 -2.99 -17.15
N HIS A 26 4.89 -3.30 -18.35
CA HIS A 26 4.54 -4.51 -19.10
C HIS A 26 5.01 -5.80 -18.41
N GLN A 27 5.91 -5.71 -17.43
CA GLN A 27 6.38 -6.82 -16.61
C GLN A 27 5.47 -7.10 -15.40
N VAL A 28 4.41 -6.32 -15.23
CA VAL A 28 3.41 -6.49 -14.19
C VAL A 28 2.12 -6.98 -14.84
N ARG A 29 1.66 -8.14 -14.42
CA ARG A 29 0.38 -8.71 -14.86
C ARG A 29 -0.76 -8.00 -14.14
N SER A 30 -1.76 -7.53 -14.92
CA SER A 30 -2.99 -6.98 -14.32
C SER A 30 -3.78 -8.10 -13.66
N TRP A 31 -3.98 -7.98 -12.34
CA TRP A 31 -4.72 -8.96 -11.56
C TRP A 31 -5.35 -8.34 -10.33
N ASP A 32 -6.62 -8.67 -10.09
CA ASP A 32 -7.31 -8.29 -8.85
C ASP A 32 -7.22 -9.46 -7.85
N VAL A 33 -6.57 -9.21 -6.72
CA VAL A 33 -6.41 -10.21 -5.65
C VAL A 33 -7.75 -10.68 -5.04
N GLY A 34 -8.82 -9.92 -5.25
CA GLY A 34 -10.17 -10.31 -4.88
C GLY A 34 -10.73 -11.48 -5.71
N GLU A 35 -10.14 -11.77 -6.88
CA GLU A 35 -10.49 -12.91 -7.74
C GLU A 35 -9.71 -14.19 -7.41
N GLY A 36 -8.97 -14.22 -6.29
CA GLY A 36 -8.00 -15.25 -5.94
C GLY A 36 -6.65 -15.05 -6.62
N LEU A 37 -5.73 -16.02 -6.48
CA LEU A 37 -4.42 -15.97 -7.13
C LEU A 37 -4.38 -16.88 -8.37
N PRO A 38 -3.79 -16.45 -9.51
CA PRO A 38 -3.85 -17.15 -10.79
C PRO A 38 -2.85 -18.31 -10.90
N PHE A 39 -2.84 -19.16 -9.87
CA PHE A 39 -1.98 -20.34 -9.75
C PHE A 39 -2.78 -21.51 -9.19
N GLY A 40 -2.39 -22.74 -9.54
CA GLY A 40 -2.92 -23.96 -8.95
C GLY A 40 -2.43 -24.19 -7.53
N ASP A 41 -3.01 -25.19 -6.88
CA ASP A 41 -2.64 -25.59 -5.52
C ASP A 41 -1.19 -26.09 -5.47
N GLY A 42 -0.39 -25.50 -4.59
CA GLY A 42 0.99 -25.94 -4.39
C GLY A 42 1.98 -25.62 -5.52
N GLU A 43 1.65 -24.72 -6.43
CA GLU A 43 2.52 -24.36 -7.55
C GLU A 43 3.59 -23.33 -7.21
N VAL A 44 3.44 -22.58 -6.11
CA VAL A 44 4.27 -21.43 -5.76
C VAL A 44 5.25 -21.76 -4.64
N ASP A 45 6.48 -21.36 -4.79
CA ASP A 45 7.51 -21.50 -3.75
C ASP A 45 7.46 -20.37 -2.72
N VAL A 46 7.24 -19.12 -3.19
CA VAL A 46 7.26 -17.92 -2.36
C VAL A 46 6.15 -16.95 -2.77
N CYS A 47 5.39 -16.49 -1.77
CA CYS A 47 4.50 -15.34 -1.86
C CYS A 47 5.13 -14.14 -1.14
N TYR A 48 5.21 -13.00 -1.82
CA TYR A 48 5.60 -11.74 -1.22
C TYR A 48 4.50 -10.70 -1.41
N ALA A 49 4.16 -9.97 -0.34
CA ALA A 49 3.22 -8.86 -0.39
C ALA A 49 3.72 -7.73 0.51
N SER A 50 3.85 -6.54 -0.06
CA SER A 50 4.33 -5.37 0.66
C SER A 50 3.34 -4.22 0.53
N HIS A 51 2.86 -3.74 1.67
CA HIS A 51 1.89 -2.63 1.76
C HIS A 51 0.61 -2.89 0.95
N ILE A 52 0.00 -4.04 1.22
CA ILE A 52 -1.26 -4.48 0.63
C ILE A 52 -2.31 -4.78 1.69
N LEU A 53 -1.94 -5.49 2.77
CA LEU A 53 -2.90 -5.97 3.76
C LEU A 53 -3.65 -4.84 4.44
N GLU A 54 -2.97 -3.73 4.69
CA GLU A 54 -3.57 -2.52 5.29
C GLU A 54 -4.65 -1.87 4.43
N HIS A 55 -4.63 -2.09 3.12
CA HIS A 55 -5.63 -1.60 2.17
C HIS A 55 -6.87 -2.50 2.05
N LEU A 56 -6.80 -3.70 2.62
CA LEU A 56 -7.88 -4.69 2.61
C LEU A 56 -8.72 -4.61 3.89
N THR A 57 -9.99 -5.03 3.81
CA THR A 57 -10.73 -5.32 5.04
C THR A 57 -10.13 -6.55 5.72
N ARG A 58 -10.43 -6.78 6.99
CA ARG A 58 -9.91 -7.96 7.72
C ARG A 58 -10.29 -9.27 7.04
N GLU A 59 -11.51 -9.35 6.52
CA GLU A 59 -12.02 -10.51 5.78
C GLU A 59 -11.28 -10.69 4.45
N GLN A 60 -11.02 -9.60 3.72
CA GLN A 60 -10.26 -9.64 2.46
C GLN A 60 -8.80 -10.02 2.71
N ALA A 61 -8.17 -9.49 3.77
CA ALA A 61 -6.81 -9.86 4.15
C ALA A 61 -6.73 -11.35 4.49
N GLN A 62 -7.66 -11.88 5.27
CA GLN A 62 -7.73 -13.31 5.58
C GLN A 62 -7.96 -14.17 4.33
N SER A 63 -8.81 -13.71 3.40
CA SER A 63 -9.04 -14.39 2.12
C SER A 63 -7.75 -14.44 1.29
N LEU A 64 -7.02 -13.33 1.17
CA LEU A 64 -5.74 -13.27 0.47
C LEU A 64 -4.70 -14.21 1.09
N LEU A 65 -4.62 -14.28 2.42
CA LEU A 65 -3.71 -15.20 3.10
C LEU A 65 -4.07 -16.66 2.88
N ARG A 66 -5.35 -17.02 2.88
CA ARG A 66 -5.80 -18.39 2.54
C ARG A 66 -5.49 -18.74 1.09
N GLU A 67 -5.68 -17.82 0.16
CA GLU A 67 -5.29 -18.01 -1.24
C GLU A 67 -3.76 -18.16 -1.38
N SER A 68 -2.98 -17.35 -0.66
CA SER A 68 -1.53 -17.50 -0.61
C SER A 68 -1.13 -18.87 -0.07
N LEU A 69 -1.81 -19.33 0.99
CA LEU A 69 -1.58 -20.67 1.54
C LEU A 69 -1.95 -21.78 0.53
N ARG A 70 -3.06 -21.64 -0.20
CA ARG A 70 -3.49 -22.60 -1.23
C ARG A 70 -2.43 -22.76 -2.31
N VAL A 71 -1.97 -21.65 -2.89
CA VAL A 71 -1.03 -21.69 -4.02
C VAL A 71 0.39 -22.06 -3.61
N LEU A 72 0.79 -21.83 -2.35
CA LEU A 72 2.10 -22.23 -1.85
C LEU A 72 2.22 -23.76 -1.79
N ARG A 73 3.36 -24.29 -2.22
CA ARG A 73 3.72 -25.69 -1.98
C ARG A 73 3.97 -25.96 -0.50
N SER A 74 3.96 -27.22 -0.11
CA SER A 74 4.36 -27.65 1.22
C SER A 74 5.79 -27.17 1.54
N GLY A 75 5.97 -26.45 2.65
CA GLY A 75 7.22 -25.76 3.02
C GLY A 75 7.47 -24.44 2.27
N GLY A 76 6.52 -23.97 1.45
CA GLY A 76 6.60 -22.67 0.80
C GLY A 76 6.47 -21.51 1.80
N ILE A 77 7.03 -20.37 1.47
CA ILE A 77 7.19 -19.21 2.36
C ILE A 77 6.29 -18.07 1.91
N ILE A 78 5.60 -17.45 2.87
CA ILE A 78 5.04 -16.11 2.68
C ILE A 78 5.89 -15.08 3.40
N ARG A 79 6.17 -13.94 2.73
CA ARG A 79 6.80 -12.75 3.34
C ARG A 79 5.89 -11.56 3.19
N LEU A 80 5.63 -10.89 4.31
CA LEU A 80 4.77 -9.71 4.39
C LEU A 80 5.57 -8.51 4.91
N ALA A 81 5.30 -7.34 4.33
CA ALA A 81 5.67 -6.05 4.88
C ALA A 81 4.42 -5.19 4.99
N VAL A 82 4.17 -4.64 6.17
CA VAL A 82 3.03 -3.74 6.46
C VAL A 82 3.51 -2.56 7.31
N PRO A 83 2.82 -1.41 7.35
CA PRO A 83 3.12 -0.37 8.32
C PRO A 83 3.11 -0.92 9.75
N ASP A 84 4.14 -0.61 10.53
CA ASP A 84 4.29 -1.11 11.91
C ASP A 84 3.55 -0.21 12.91
N LEU A 85 2.33 -0.59 13.25
CA LEU A 85 1.53 0.16 14.24
C LEU A 85 2.23 0.26 15.59
N GLU A 86 2.93 -0.79 16.05
CA GLU A 86 3.63 -0.77 17.33
C GLU A 86 4.79 0.24 17.30
N ALA A 87 5.61 0.22 16.25
CA ALA A 87 6.72 1.16 16.09
C ALA A 87 6.23 2.61 15.97
N ILE A 88 5.17 2.86 15.21
CA ILE A 88 4.55 4.18 15.08
C ILE A 88 4.00 4.67 16.43
N ALA A 89 3.28 3.82 17.16
CA ALA A 89 2.70 4.19 18.47
C ALA A 89 3.78 4.46 19.53
N ARG A 90 4.85 3.65 19.56
CA ARG A 90 5.99 3.89 20.47
C ARG A 90 6.71 5.20 20.14
N GLU A 91 6.91 5.47 18.86
CA GLU A 91 7.52 6.72 18.41
C GLU A 91 6.63 7.93 18.76
N TYR A 92 5.30 7.82 18.60
CA TYR A 92 4.38 8.87 19.03
C TYR A 92 4.54 9.21 20.53
N VAL A 93 4.60 8.20 21.41
CA VAL A 93 4.84 8.42 22.84
C VAL A 93 6.23 9.02 23.10
N SER A 94 7.25 8.52 22.43
CA SER A 94 8.62 9.06 22.54
C SER A 94 8.71 10.54 22.14
N VAL A 95 8.00 10.93 21.10
CA VAL A 95 7.95 12.33 20.65
C VAL A 95 7.22 13.21 21.66
N LEU A 96 6.12 12.74 22.29
CA LEU A 96 5.45 13.46 23.38
C LEU A 96 6.43 13.72 24.55
N ASP A 97 7.17 12.70 24.98
CA ASP A 97 8.18 12.84 26.03
C ASP A 97 9.28 13.88 25.68
N ARG A 98 9.61 14.01 24.39
CA ARG A 98 10.57 15.02 23.93
C ARG A 98 9.97 16.43 23.95
N VAL A 99 8.68 16.58 23.62
CA VAL A 99 7.95 17.85 23.74
C VAL A 99 7.94 18.29 25.20
N ASP A 100 7.60 17.39 26.13
CA ASP A 100 7.51 17.69 27.57
C ASP A 100 8.88 18.10 28.16
N ARG A 101 9.98 17.60 27.57
CA ARG A 101 11.36 18.03 27.95
C ARG A 101 11.82 19.32 27.27
N GLY A 102 10.98 19.93 26.45
CA GLY A 102 11.27 21.20 25.79
C GLY A 102 12.19 21.09 24.55
N ASP A 103 12.25 19.92 23.92
CA ASP A 103 13.00 19.77 22.65
C ASP A 103 12.36 20.61 21.53
N PRO A 104 13.05 21.62 21.00
CA PRO A 104 12.45 22.55 20.02
C PRO A 104 12.08 21.89 18.68
N GLN A 105 12.67 20.73 18.34
CA GLN A 105 12.36 20.00 17.12
C GLN A 105 11.15 19.07 17.29
N ALA A 106 10.83 18.70 18.53
CA ALA A 106 9.80 17.70 18.82
C ALA A 106 8.39 18.11 18.38
N HIS A 107 8.07 19.41 18.30
CA HIS A 107 6.76 19.85 17.82
C HIS A 107 6.54 19.52 16.34
N ALA A 108 7.55 19.69 15.49
CA ALA A 108 7.45 19.34 14.07
C ALA A 108 7.42 17.81 13.89
N ASP A 109 8.19 17.06 14.69
CA ASP A 109 8.17 15.61 14.70
C ASP A 109 6.81 15.08 15.18
N HIS A 110 6.19 15.74 16.15
CA HIS A 110 4.84 15.42 16.61
C HIS A 110 3.79 15.63 15.51
N GLU A 111 3.83 16.75 14.79
CA GLU A 111 2.92 16.96 13.66
C GLU A 111 3.05 15.83 12.63
N TRP A 112 4.28 15.38 12.35
CA TRP A 112 4.52 14.30 11.40
C TRP A 112 4.02 12.95 11.92
N ILE A 113 4.39 12.54 13.14
CA ILE A 113 4.04 11.20 13.64
C ILE A 113 2.52 11.01 13.83
N VAL A 114 1.79 12.08 14.14
CA VAL A 114 0.32 12.06 14.16
C VAL A 114 -0.24 11.81 12.76
N MET A 115 0.31 12.44 11.73
CA MET A 115 -0.09 12.18 10.34
C MET A 115 0.28 10.77 9.89
N GLU A 116 1.47 10.27 10.25
CA GLU A 116 1.89 8.91 9.95
C GLU A 116 0.94 7.88 10.56
N LEU A 117 0.47 8.13 11.79
CA LEU A 117 -0.47 7.25 12.49
C LEU A 117 -1.89 7.29 11.89
N LEU A 118 -2.39 8.46 11.49
CA LEU A 118 -3.82 8.64 11.24
C LEU A 118 -4.17 8.96 9.79
N ASP A 119 -3.34 9.73 9.07
CA ASP A 119 -3.74 10.32 7.78
C ASP A 119 -4.20 9.28 6.77
N GLN A 120 -3.50 8.17 6.63
CA GLN A 120 -3.86 7.15 5.64
C GLN A 120 -5.20 6.45 5.93
N MET A 121 -5.67 6.46 7.18
CA MET A 121 -6.97 5.88 7.56
C MET A 121 -8.14 6.86 7.38
N VAL A 122 -7.88 8.17 7.52
CA VAL A 122 -8.94 9.19 7.54
C VAL A 122 -8.97 10.08 6.29
N ARG A 123 -7.97 10.01 5.43
CA ARG A 123 -7.89 10.86 4.23
C ARG A 123 -9.08 10.67 3.31
N THR A 124 -9.48 11.75 2.66
CA THR A 124 -10.59 11.78 1.68
C THR A 124 -10.14 12.14 0.27
N LYS A 125 -8.82 12.31 0.10
CA LYS A 125 -8.16 12.66 -1.17
C LYS A 125 -6.78 12.05 -1.25
N SER A 126 -6.29 11.84 -2.46
CA SER A 126 -4.97 11.28 -2.72
C SER A 126 -3.87 12.12 -2.06
N GLY A 127 -2.92 11.42 -1.40
CA GLY A 127 -1.80 12.00 -0.70
C GLY A 127 -2.13 12.60 0.69
N GLY A 128 -3.40 12.90 0.97
CA GLY A 128 -3.85 13.36 2.29
C GLY A 128 -3.15 14.60 2.83
N GLU A 129 -3.05 14.70 4.13
CA GLU A 129 -2.33 15.75 4.84
C GLU A 129 -0.80 15.52 4.79
N THR A 130 -0.37 14.26 4.77
CA THR A 130 1.04 13.86 4.62
C THR A 130 1.67 14.50 3.38
N LEU A 131 1.05 14.37 2.22
CA LEU A 131 1.56 14.98 1.00
C LEU A 131 1.54 16.52 1.09
N ARG A 132 0.47 17.10 1.66
CA ARG A 132 0.39 18.55 1.87
C ARG A 132 1.52 19.06 2.75
N TYR A 133 1.88 18.33 3.80
CA TYR A 133 3.00 18.65 4.68
C TYR A 133 4.34 18.65 3.93
N LEU A 134 4.60 17.60 3.17
CA LEU A 134 5.84 17.45 2.40
C LEU A 134 6.00 18.47 1.28
N MET A 135 4.90 19.01 0.78
CA MET A 135 4.90 20.05 -0.26
C MET A 135 5.01 21.48 0.30
N ARG A 136 4.99 21.67 1.61
CA ARG A 136 5.31 22.98 2.22
C ARG A 136 6.76 23.33 1.87
N GLY A 137 7.01 24.53 1.41
CA GLY A 137 8.40 24.99 1.22
C GLY A 137 9.14 25.00 2.57
N GLY A 138 10.24 24.26 2.66
CA GLY A 138 11.05 24.17 3.89
C GLY A 138 10.40 23.31 4.98
N VAL A 139 10.46 21.98 4.83
CA VAL A 139 10.02 21.02 5.85
C VAL A 139 10.97 21.05 7.02
N PRO A 140 10.54 21.44 8.25
CA PRO A 140 11.46 21.73 9.36
C PRO A 140 12.15 20.48 9.93
N ASN A 141 11.53 19.30 9.79
CA ASN A 141 12.01 18.02 10.32
C ASN A 141 12.30 16.99 9.22
N GLU A 142 12.85 17.44 8.09
CA GLU A 142 13.11 16.59 6.92
C GLU A 142 13.97 15.35 7.29
N THR A 143 14.98 15.50 8.12
CA THR A 143 15.85 14.38 8.56
C THR A 143 15.05 13.32 9.31
N TYR A 144 14.15 13.75 10.19
CA TYR A 144 13.26 12.86 10.92
C TYR A 144 12.34 12.10 9.95
N ILE A 145 11.68 12.80 9.04
CA ILE A 145 10.79 12.20 8.05
C ILE A 145 11.53 11.18 7.17
N ARG A 146 12.74 11.52 6.71
CA ARG A 146 13.56 10.60 5.92
C ARG A 146 13.92 9.33 6.68
N SER A 147 14.16 9.44 8.00
CA SER A 147 14.41 8.26 8.84
C SER A 147 13.17 7.38 9.01
N ARG A 148 11.96 7.98 8.95
CA ARG A 148 10.68 7.27 9.11
C ARG A 148 10.25 6.55 7.84
N ILE A 149 10.12 7.27 6.74
CA ILE A 149 9.51 6.74 5.50
C ILE A 149 10.53 6.49 4.36
N GLY A 150 11.82 6.64 4.62
CA GLY A 150 12.89 6.22 3.72
C GLY A 150 12.80 6.78 2.31
N ALA A 151 12.80 5.87 1.32
CA ALA A 151 12.80 6.23 -0.10
C ALA A 151 11.53 6.99 -0.54
N ASP A 152 10.41 6.81 0.15
CA ASP A 152 9.18 7.53 -0.16
C ASP A 152 9.33 9.03 0.15
N ALA A 153 10.09 9.40 1.20
CA ALA A 153 10.44 10.80 1.47
C ALA A 153 11.24 11.41 0.33
N GLU A 154 12.26 10.71 -0.17
CA GLU A 154 13.10 11.18 -1.28
C GLU A 154 12.27 11.42 -2.56
N ALA A 155 11.28 10.57 -2.79
CA ALA A 155 10.39 10.68 -3.93
C ALA A 155 9.40 11.85 -3.84
N MET A 156 9.07 12.34 -2.63
CA MET A 156 8.03 13.34 -2.38
C MET A 156 8.60 14.72 -2.05
N ILE A 157 9.66 14.79 -1.23
CA ILE A 157 10.35 16.04 -0.87
C ILE A 157 11.08 16.57 -2.11
N GLY A 158 10.83 17.82 -2.45
CA GLY A 158 11.49 18.46 -3.61
C GLY A 158 10.74 18.33 -4.95
N ARG A 159 9.65 17.61 -5.01
CA ARG A 159 8.71 17.72 -6.12
C ARG A 159 7.84 18.96 -5.86
N GLY A 160 8.17 20.07 -6.52
CA GLY A 160 7.33 21.27 -6.45
C GLY A 160 5.86 20.98 -6.84
N PRO A 161 4.93 21.91 -6.51
CA PRO A 161 3.47 21.72 -6.71
C PRO A 161 3.07 21.23 -8.10
N ALA A 162 3.81 21.65 -9.13
CA ALA A 162 3.48 21.33 -10.53
C ALA A 162 3.56 19.84 -10.91
N SER A 163 4.39 19.03 -10.23
CA SER A 163 4.54 17.60 -10.56
C SER A 163 3.49 16.72 -9.88
N THR A 164 2.86 17.21 -8.83
CA THR A 164 1.89 16.45 -8.01
C THR A 164 0.45 16.80 -8.40
N GLU A 165 0.20 17.98 -8.95
CA GLU A 165 -1.10 18.32 -9.57
C GLU A 165 -1.48 17.32 -10.67
N VAL A 166 -0.51 16.71 -11.34
CA VAL A 166 -0.76 15.69 -12.37
C VAL A 166 -1.36 14.40 -11.78
N ARG A 167 -1.05 14.00 -10.55
CA ARG A 167 -1.63 12.79 -9.93
C ARG A 167 -2.93 13.06 -9.17
N SER A 168 -2.99 14.14 -8.38
CA SER A 168 -4.22 14.52 -7.67
C SER A 168 -5.31 15.03 -8.62
N SER A 169 -4.92 15.64 -9.74
CA SER A 169 -5.84 16.14 -10.75
C SER A 169 -6.61 15.05 -11.51
N VAL A 170 -6.17 13.79 -11.47
CA VAL A 170 -6.91 12.67 -12.10
C VAL A 170 -8.23 12.40 -11.37
N ILE A 171 -8.28 12.59 -10.04
CA ILE A 171 -9.52 12.39 -9.25
C ILE A 171 -10.36 13.68 -9.23
N GLN A 172 -9.75 14.86 -9.34
CA GLN A 172 -10.44 16.14 -9.31
C GLN A 172 -10.83 16.70 -10.69
N ARG A 173 -10.27 16.15 -11.78
CA ARG A 173 -10.65 16.55 -13.13
C ARG A 173 -12.05 16.06 -13.45
N GLY A 174 -12.93 16.96 -13.86
CA GLY A 174 -14.25 16.61 -14.38
C GLY A 174 -14.17 15.65 -15.57
N LEU A 175 -15.30 15.05 -15.96
CA LEU A 175 -15.43 14.03 -17.00
C LEU A 175 -14.53 14.25 -18.24
N ARG A 176 -14.44 15.46 -18.74
CA ARG A 176 -13.61 15.80 -19.92
C ARG A 176 -12.11 15.57 -19.72
N GLY A 177 -11.58 15.87 -18.53
CA GLY A 177 -10.18 15.62 -18.20
C GLY A 177 -9.86 14.13 -18.03
N ARG A 178 -10.74 13.39 -17.34
CA ARG A 178 -10.63 11.95 -17.16
C ARG A 178 -10.73 11.19 -18.47
N LEU A 179 -11.66 11.59 -19.36
CA LEU A 179 -11.81 11.00 -20.68
C LEU A 179 -10.58 11.22 -21.57
N ARG A 180 -9.94 12.38 -21.49
CA ARG A 180 -8.72 12.70 -22.23
C ARG A 180 -7.53 11.84 -21.78
N ASP A 181 -7.38 11.65 -20.46
CA ASP A 181 -6.32 10.78 -19.89
C ASP A 181 -6.54 9.31 -20.22
N VAL A 182 -7.79 8.85 -20.28
CA VAL A 182 -8.14 7.48 -20.70
C VAL A 182 -7.81 7.28 -22.18
N ALA A 183 -8.12 8.24 -23.04
CA ALA A 183 -7.86 8.16 -24.47
C ALA A 183 -6.35 8.16 -24.79
N SER A 184 -5.53 8.90 -24.02
CA SER A 184 -4.09 9.02 -24.27
C SER A 184 -3.28 7.77 -23.87
N LYS A 185 -3.80 6.88 -23.00
CA LYS A 185 -3.10 5.72 -22.42
C LYS A 185 -3.52 4.36 -22.98
N GLY A 186 -4.46 4.30 -23.91
CA GLY A 186 -5.06 3.05 -24.37
C GLY A 186 -4.55 2.53 -25.70
N LYS A 187 -3.75 1.47 -25.69
CA LYS A 187 -3.47 0.64 -26.90
C LYS A 187 -4.47 -0.52 -27.09
N ASN A 188 -5.37 -0.76 -26.15
CA ASN A 188 -6.29 -1.90 -26.18
C ASN A 188 -7.76 -1.41 -26.10
N SER A 189 -8.52 -1.59 -27.17
CA SER A 189 -9.87 -1.03 -27.33
C SER A 189 -10.90 -1.50 -26.27
N ARG A 190 -10.86 -2.78 -25.86
CA ARG A 190 -11.76 -3.31 -24.81
C ARG A 190 -11.50 -2.70 -23.43
N GLY A 191 -10.23 -2.58 -23.03
CA GLY A 191 -9.85 -1.94 -21.76
C GLY A 191 -10.21 -0.45 -21.73
N LEU A 192 -10.13 0.22 -22.88
CA LEU A 192 -10.52 1.61 -23.03
C LEU A 192 -12.03 1.81 -22.81
N ILE A 193 -12.87 0.99 -23.45
CA ILE A 193 -14.33 1.04 -23.31
C ILE A 193 -14.76 0.81 -21.85
N MET A 194 -14.20 -0.18 -21.17
CA MET A 194 -14.52 -0.46 -19.76
C MET A 194 -14.13 0.69 -18.84
N ARG A 195 -12.98 1.34 -19.09
CA ARG A 195 -12.55 2.53 -18.34
C ARG A 195 -13.47 3.73 -18.57
N PHE A 196 -13.90 3.95 -19.82
CA PHE A 196 -14.91 4.98 -20.15
C PHE A 196 -16.24 4.72 -19.44
N ALA A 197 -16.75 3.48 -19.50
CA ALA A 197 -18.00 3.11 -18.86
C ALA A 197 -17.94 3.26 -17.33
N ARG A 198 -16.78 2.97 -16.70
CA ARG A 198 -16.56 3.18 -15.27
C ARG A 198 -16.57 4.66 -14.92
N CYS A 199 -15.80 5.49 -15.63
CA CYS A 199 -15.78 6.93 -15.40
C CYS A 199 -17.15 7.56 -15.60
N ALA A 200 -17.90 7.17 -16.63
CA ALA A 200 -19.25 7.69 -16.89
C ALA A 200 -20.23 7.30 -15.76
N ARG A 201 -20.15 6.07 -15.24
CA ARG A 201 -20.97 5.63 -14.09
C ARG A 201 -20.64 6.40 -12.82
N GLU A 202 -19.36 6.62 -12.52
CA GLU A 202 -18.93 7.41 -11.36
C GLU A 202 -19.46 8.84 -11.43
N GLU A 203 -19.34 9.53 -12.58
CA GLU A 203 -19.85 10.88 -12.75
C GLU A 203 -21.39 10.95 -12.70
N LEU A 204 -22.08 9.98 -13.30
CA LEU A 204 -23.53 9.90 -13.21
C LEU A 204 -23.98 9.70 -11.75
N SER A 205 -23.30 8.84 -10.98
CA SER A 205 -23.58 8.66 -9.56
C SER A 205 -23.41 9.95 -8.77
N ILE A 206 -22.35 10.73 -9.04
CA ILE A 206 -22.11 12.01 -8.40
C ILE A 206 -23.22 13.01 -8.73
N LEU A 207 -23.65 13.08 -10.00
CA LEU A 207 -24.74 13.96 -10.44
C LEU A 207 -26.08 13.59 -9.78
N LEU A 208 -26.41 12.29 -9.74
CA LEU A 208 -27.64 11.80 -9.10
C LEU A 208 -27.66 12.08 -7.60
N CYS A 209 -26.55 11.79 -6.89
CA CYS A 209 -26.44 12.12 -5.48
C CYS A 209 -26.52 13.64 -5.23
N GLY A 210 -25.95 14.44 -6.13
CA GLY A 210 -26.05 15.89 -6.07
C GLY A 210 -27.48 16.40 -6.27
N ALA A 211 -28.24 15.81 -7.20
CA ALA A 211 -29.63 16.15 -7.46
C ALA A 211 -30.54 15.77 -6.28
N LEU A 212 -30.30 14.63 -5.63
CA LEU A 212 -31.12 14.11 -4.52
C LEU A 212 -30.79 14.71 -3.17
N LEU A 213 -29.50 14.90 -2.86
CA LEU A 213 -29.00 15.25 -1.54
C LEU A 213 -28.20 16.58 -1.51
N GLY A 214 -28.18 17.30 -2.63
CA GLY A 214 -27.43 18.55 -2.76
C GLY A 214 -25.91 18.37 -2.57
N ARG A 215 -25.26 19.40 -2.05
CA ARG A 215 -23.78 19.41 -1.85
C ARG A 215 -23.31 18.28 -0.96
N ASN A 216 -24.08 17.91 0.06
CA ASN A 216 -23.73 16.81 0.98
C ASN A 216 -23.69 15.46 0.25
N GLY A 217 -24.60 15.21 -0.68
CA GLY A 217 -24.58 14.01 -1.51
C GLY A 217 -23.35 13.91 -2.41
N ILE A 218 -22.90 15.05 -2.98
CA ILE A 218 -21.66 15.09 -3.78
C ILE A 218 -20.44 14.77 -2.91
N VAL A 219 -20.36 15.34 -1.71
CA VAL A 219 -19.25 15.07 -0.77
C VAL A 219 -19.24 13.60 -0.37
N ALA A 220 -20.37 13.08 0.11
CA ALA A 220 -20.49 11.71 0.57
C ALA A 220 -20.12 10.67 -0.51
N ILE A 221 -20.62 10.83 -1.74
CA ILE A 221 -20.31 9.89 -2.82
C ILE A 221 -18.82 9.96 -3.23
N ARG A 222 -18.22 11.13 -3.23
CA ARG A 222 -16.78 11.29 -3.53
C ARG A 222 -15.90 10.64 -2.49
N GLU A 223 -16.23 10.80 -1.21
CA GLU A 223 -15.52 10.14 -0.11
C GLU A 223 -15.69 8.61 -0.18
N ALA A 224 -16.91 8.12 -0.45
CA ALA A 224 -17.16 6.71 -0.63
C ALA A 224 -16.34 6.12 -1.79
N LEU A 225 -16.35 6.77 -2.96
CA LEU A 225 -15.57 6.37 -4.14
C LEU A 225 -14.06 6.39 -3.84
N PHE A 226 -13.59 7.38 -3.08
CA PHE A 226 -12.18 7.45 -2.69
C PHE A 226 -11.82 6.29 -1.74
N ARG A 227 -12.63 6.01 -0.72
CA ARG A 227 -12.39 4.91 0.22
C ARG A 227 -12.32 3.53 -0.45
N ILE A 228 -13.09 3.29 -1.51
CA ILE A 228 -13.04 2.03 -2.27
C ILE A 228 -11.97 2.01 -3.37
N SER A 229 -11.23 3.11 -3.56
CA SER A 229 -10.16 3.19 -4.57
C SER A 229 -8.93 2.32 -4.26
N GLY A 230 -8.82 1.83 -3.02
CA GLY A 230 -7.67 1.08 -2.53
C GLY A 230 -6.50 1.95 -2.05
N GLU A 231 -6.69 3.28 -1.89
CA GLU A 231 -5.63 4.17 -1.40
C GLU A 231 -5.66 4.36 0.12
N CYS A 232 -6.84 4.20 0.75
CA CYS A 232 -6.97 4.32 2.20
C CYS A 232 -6.52 3.05 2.91
N HIS A 233 -5.85 3.20 4.04
CA HIS A 233 -5.69 2.08 4.96
C HIS A 233 -7.05 1.77 5.62
N ARG A 234 -7.39 0.50 5.63
CA ARG A 234 -8.61 -0.01 6.26
C ARG A 234 -8.31 -0.64 7.60
N TRP A 235 -7.07 -1.03 7.81
CA TRP A 235 -6.57 -1.59 9.06
C TRP A 235 -5.09 -1.27 9.24
N MET A 236 -4.61 -1.35 10.48
CA MET A 236 -3.20 -1.28 10.83
C MET A 236 -2.82 -2.54 11.60
N TYR A 237 -1.60 -3.01 11.38
CA TYR A 237 -1.09 -4.23 11.99
C TYR A 237 0.09 -3.92 12.91
N ASP A 238 0.16 -4.66 14.01
CA ASP A 238 1.33 -4.83 14.84
C ASP A 238 1.81 -6.29 14.79
N ARG A 239 2.93 -6.57 15.45
CA ARG A 239 3.52 -7.92 15.46
C ARG A 239 2.56 -8.99 15.98
N ILE A 240 1.67 -8.68 16.94
CA ILE A 240 0.74 -9.64 17.54
C ILE A 240 -0.44 -9.89 16.59
N SER A 241 -1.07 -8.84 16.11
CA SER A 241 -2.24 -8.95 15.24
C SER A 241 -1.91 -9.59 13.88
N LEU A 242 -0.73 -9.30 13.32
CA LEU A 242 -0.28 -9.91 12.06
C LEU A 242 0.11 -11.38 12.27
N GLN A 243 0.78 -11.72 13.38
CA GLN A 243 1.09 -13.10 13.74
C GLN A 243 -0.19 -13.93 13.86
N LEU A 244 -1.15 -13.47 14.67
CA LEU A 244 -2.43 -14.16 14.85
C LEU A 244 -3.19 -14.33 13.54
N LEU A 245 -3.18 -13.34 12.67
CA LEU A 245 -3.83 -13.43 11.36
C LEU A 245 -3.19 -14.49 10.48
N LEU A 246 -1.85 -14.60 10.46
CA LEU A 246 -1.13 -15.63 9.74
C LEU A 246 -1.43 -17.03 10.29
N GLU A 247 -1.38 -17.23 11.61
CA GLU A 247 -1.68 -18.50 12.27
C GLU A 247 -3.13 -18.93 12.02
N GLN A 248 -4.11 -18.03 12.15
CA GLN A 248 -5.53 -18.27 11.86
C GLN A 248 -5.78 -18.59 10.37
N SER A 249 -4.90 -18.14 9.49
CA SER A 249 -4.97 -18.46 8.05
C SER A 249 -4.33 -19.81 7.71
N GLY A 250 -3.72 -20.51 8.68
CA GLY A 250 -3.14 -21.85 8.51
C GLY A 250 -1.63 -21.87 8.30
N PHE A 251 -0.94 -20.75 8.46
CA PHE A 251 0.51 -20.71 8.42
C PHE A 251 1.13 -21.15 9.74
N SER A 252 2.35 -21.67 9.68
CA SER A 252 3.17 -22.08 10.82
C SER A 252 4.52 -21.36 10.79
N GLN A 253 5.32 -21.51 11.86
CA GLN A 253 6.65 -20.91 11.97
C GLN A 253 6.64 -19.41 11.69
N VAL A 254 5.60 -18.73 12.17
CA VAL A 254 5.47 -17.27 12.01
C VAL A 254 6.57 -16.59 12.80
N ARG A 255 7.32 -15.72 12.13
CA ARG A 255 8.42 -14.98 12.77
C ARG A 255 8.49 -13.54 12.26
N MET A 256 8.80 -12.63 13.15
CA MET A 256 9.25 -11.29 12.80
C MET A 256 10.68 -11.37 12.26
N CYS A 257 10.99 -10.60 11.25
CA CYS A 257 12.33 -10.47 10.68
C CYS A 257 12.64 -9.00 10.37
N THR A 258 13.87 -8.71 10.04
CA THR A 258 14.26 -7.40 9.52
C THR A 258 14.13 -7.38 7.99
N ALA A 259 14.28 -6.19 7.39
CA ALA A 259 14.33 -6.08 5.93
C ALA A 259 15.52 -6.86 5.31
N PHE A 260 16.58 -7.09 6.09
CA PHE A 260 17.80 -7.77 5.66
C PHE A 260 17.78 -9.29 5.91
N GLU A 261 16.91 -9.76 6.80
CA GLU A 261 16.79 -11.16 7.17
C GLU A 261 15.64 -11.82 6.44
N SER A 262 15.87 -12.96 5.82
CA SER A 262 14.84 -13.76 5.16
C SER A 262 15.22 -15.24 5.13
N GLN A 263 14.22 -16.12 5.19
CA GLN A 263 14.37 -17.54 4.85
C GLN A 263 14.39 -17.78 3.33
N ILE A 264 14.01 -16.77 2.56
CA ILE A 264 14.02 -16.80 1.10
C ILE A 264 15.45 -16.55 0.65
N GLU A 265 16.05 -17.57 0.01
CA GLU A 265 17.44 -17.48 -0.46
C GLU A 265 17.66 -16.30 -1.39
N GLY A 266 18.67 -15.47 -1.08
CA GLY A 266 19.04 -14.32 -1.88
C GLY A 266 18.01 -13.20 -1.91
N PHE A 267 17.06 -13.14 -0.99
CA PHE A 267 15.92 -12.19 -1.03
C PHE A 267 16.35 -10.73 -1.18
N THR A 268 17.38 -10.30 -0.46
CA THR A 268 17.87 -8.92 -0.50
C THR A 268 18.38 -8.50 -1.90
N SER A 269 18.81 -9.45 -2.73
CA SER A 269 19.29 -9.19 -4.09
C SER A 269 18.17 -8.76 -5.05
N TYR A 270 16.89 -9.07 -4.72
CA TYR A 270 15.74 -8.67 -5.54
C TYR A 270 15.36 -7.19 -5.39
N GLY A 271 15.91 -6.48 -4.39
CA GLY A 271 15.63 -5.06 -4.21
C GLY A 271 14.18 -4.74 -3.80
N LEU A 272 13.45 -5.71 -3.24
CA LEU A 272 12.05 -5.53 -2.87
C LEU A 272 11.89 -4.78 -1.53
N ASP A 273 12.66 -5.16 -0.50
CA ASP A 273 12.67 -4.47 0.80
C ASP A 273 13.92 -3.61 1.01
N VAL A 274 15.03 -3.98 0.37
CA VAL A 274 16.33 -3.29 0.51
C VAL A 274 16.81 -2.83 -0.86
N VAL A 275 17.12 -1.56 -1.02
CA VAL A 275 17.65 -0.96 -2.25
C VAL A 275 18.97 -0.25 -1.92
N LYS A 276 20.06 -0.61 -2.63
CA LYS A 276 21.40 -0.03 -2.41
C LYS A 276 21.84 -0.04 -0.94
N GLY A 277 21.58 -1.14 -0.23
CA GLY A 277 21.92 -1.30 1.18
C GLY A 277 21.08 -0.52 2.19
N ARG A 278 19.97 0.11 1.75
CA ARG A 278 19.04 0.85 2.61
C ARG A 278 17.68 0.21 2.60
N ILE A 279 17.00 0.20 3.75
CA ILE A 279 15.61 -0.23 3.85
C ILE A 279 14.74 0.73 3.04
N ARG A 280 13.92 0.20 2.14
CA ARG A 280 13.05 0.99 1.27
C ARG A 280 11.95 1.71 2.05
N LYS A 281 11.35 1.03 3.03
CA LYS A 281 10.30 1.52 3.92
C LYS A 281 10.65 1.16 5.37
N PRO A 282 11.37 2.04 6.09
CA PRO A 282 11.83 1.78 7.46
C PRO A 282 10.70 1.65 8.49
N ASP A 283 9.54 2.23 8.21
CA ASP A 283 8.32 2.19 9.01
C ASP A 283 7.57 0.85 8.94
N SER A 284 8.16 -0.17 8.32
CA SER A 284 7.49 -1.45 8.08
C SER A 284 7.83 -2.52 9.12
N LEU A 285 6.79 -3.26 9.49
CA LEU A 285 6.89 -4.57 10.13
C LEU A 285 7.06 -5.64 9.04
N PHE A 286 8.11 -6.45 9.17
CA PHE A 286 8.38 -7.58 8.27
C PHE A 286 8.11 -8.88 8.99
N MET A 287 7.31 -9.75 8.37
CA MET A 287 7.02 -11.09 8.88
C MET A 287 7.13 -12.15 7.80
N GLU A 288 7.63 -13.31 8.19
CA GLU A 288 7.63 -14.53 7.38
C GLU A 288 6.87 -15.65 8.08
N ALA A 289 6.25 -16.50 7.27
CA ALA A 289 5.61 -17.70 7.74
C ALA A 289 5.69 -18.80 6.68
N VAL A 290 5.51 -20.05 7.10
CA VAL A 290 5.69 -21.23 6.26
C VAL A 290 4.37 -22.00 6.15
N LYS A 291 4.05 -22.49 4.96
CA LYS A 291 3.00 -23.50 4.79
C LYS A 291 3.50 -24.82 5.38
N GLN A 292 2.78 -25.35 6.36
CA GLN A 292 3.15 -26.59 7.02
C GLN A 292 3.36 -27.72 6.01
N ARG A 293 4.38 -28.54 6.23
CA ARG A 293 4.58 -29.75 5.44
C ARG A 293 3.45 -30.72 5.76
N SER A 294 2.74 -31.19 4.74
CA SER A 294 1.82 -32.31 4.94
C SER A 294 2.63 -33.48 5.52
N SER A 295 2.22 -33.99 6.69
CA SER A 295 2.73 -35.24 7.19
C SER A 295 2.42 -36.30 6.13
N ALA A 296 3.44 -36.88 5.57
CA ALA A 296 3.31 -37.99 4.62
C ALA A 296 2.71 -39.22 5.32
#